data_abe5579fccff1a966dc7a28ccb156a85
#
_entry.id   abe5579fccff1a966dc7a28ccb156a85
#
_cell.length_a   1.000
_cell.length_b   1.000
_cell.length_c   1.000
_cell.angle_alpha   90.00
_cell.angle_beta   90.00
_cell.angle_gamma   90.00
#
_symmetry.space_group_name_H-M   'P 1'
#
loop_
_entity.id
_entity.type
_entity.pdbx_description
1 polymer ?
#
loop_
_entity_poly.entity_id
_entity_poly.type
_entity_poly.pdbx_seq_one_letter_code
_entity_poly.pdbx_strand_id
1 'polypeptide(L)'
;DNKIDEAQLQFDLLKETNFKNKFYERKLNFLLGYLDKPDDLISDKSLLEFHLSYVVNSDFKYEPTKNTSKQIWLYLSSANLIYSSENIDTEDEEKINLIEKATSQDSYNSKELFNIYKKLIFNFNQFANIENSYKSIPNYKARALLYQATLLSDSVDKKFKLMKKLNDLFEKDNIGNAFLYEMKLILSQIDKNEVPENYLSFYNYYLNLDKEEEVLKKIKYDNNVIHKSKLLKYFIDEKYKTENLPKDLESIYKKIRKNKNYFFSIQDIIILESLKSDGLEIPKKIDKMYDLEDLTIPANLITLNEQNEQGLFLLHIVELVGEDKFSDLDPDTLYFIINILNKFEFKKLRNNIILKSLPQRI
;
A
#
# COMPACT_ATOMS: atom_id res chain seq x y z
N ASP A 1 21.54 10.50 -11.52
CA ASP A 1 22.71 11.30 -11.12
C ASP A 1 23.88 10.92 -12.02
N ASN A 2 24.55 11.90 -12.67
CA ASN A 2 25.70 11.67 -13.56
C ASN A 2 26.99 11.34 -12.76
N LYS A 3 26.93 10.36 -11.85
CA LYS A 3 28.07 9.92 -11.03
C LYS A 3 28.71 8.65 -11.64
N ILE A 4 29.07 8.73 -12.93
CA ILE A 4 29.59 7.60 -13.70
C ILE A 4 30.90 7.08 -13.08
N ASP A 5 31.82 7.96 -12.69
CA ASP A 5 33.13 7.58 -12.13
C ASP A 5 32.98 6.87 -10.77
N GLU A 6 32.06 7.34 -9.91
CA GLU A 6 31.76 6.69 -8.64
C GLU A 6 31.11 5.31 -8.85
N ALA A 7 30.16 5.20 -9.79
CA ALA A 7 29.53 3.94 -10.15
C ALA A 7 30.52 2.94 -10.72
N GLN A 8 31.48 3.39 -11.53
CA GLN A 8 32.57 2.56 -12.07
C GLN A 8 33.47 2.03 -10.95
N LEU A 9 33.86 2.90 -10.01
CA LEU A 9 34.71 2.48 -8.88
C LEU A 9 33.99 1.41 -8.03
N GLN A 10 32.70 1.59 -7.73
CA GLN A 10 31.93 0.60 -6.98
C GLN A 10 31.76 -0.71 -7.75
N PHE A 11 31.60 -0.66 -9.08
CA PHE A 11 31.48 -1.83 -9.90
C PHE A 11 32.81 -2.63 -9.97
N ASP A 12 33.93 -1.95 -10.02
CA ASP A 12 35.24 -2.59 -10.01
C ASP A 12 35.53 -3.24 -8.64
N LEU A 13 35.17 -2.59 -7.53
CA LEU A 13 35.22 -3.17 -6.19
C LEU A 13 34.34 -4.43 -6.07
N LEU A 14 33.14 -4.42 -6.64
CA LEU A 14 32.26 -5.59 -6.67
C LEU A 14 32.89 -6.76 -7.46
N LYS A 15 33.59 -6.50 -8.55
CA LYS A 15 34.33 -7.54 -9.31
C LYS A 15 35.44 -8.18 -8.47
N GLU A 16 36.13 -7.40 -7.63
CA GLU A 16 37.18 -7.91 -6.72
C GLU A 16 36.60 -8.85 -5.65
N THR A 17 35.34 -8.67 -5.25
CA THR A 17 34.66 -9.54 -4.26
C THR A 17 34.13 -10.85 -4.82
N ASN A 18 34.51 -11.26 -6.05
CA ASN A 18 33.98 -12.43 -6.76
C ASN A 18 32.43 -12.37 -7.03
N PHE A 19 31.83 -11.20 -7.03
CA PHE A 19 30.46 -11.04 -7.46
C PHE A 19 30.32 -11.43 -8.94
N LYS A 20 29.67 -12.55 -9.21
CA LYS A 20 29.46 -13.10 -10.55
C LYS A 20 27.98 -13.12 -10.91
N ASN A 21 27.42 -11.99 -11.18
CA ASN A 21 26.06 -11.92 -11.72
C ASN A 21 26.08 -11.32 -13.13
N LYS A 22 25.93 -12.18 -14.13
CA LYS A 22 26.01 -11.79 -15.56
C LYS A 22 24.94 -10.77 -15.96
N PHE A 23 23.79 -10.75 -15.28
CA PHE A 23 22.74 -9.78 -15.55
C PHE A 23 23.22 -8.36 -15.22
N TYR A 24 23.67 -8.15 -13.98
CA TYR A 24 24.17 -6.83 -13.55
C TYR A 24 25.43 -6.43 -14.33
N GLU A 25 26.33 -7.35 -14.55
CA GLU A 25 27.56 -7.08 -15.28
C GLU A 25 27.29 -6.52 -16.68
N ARG A 26 26.40 -7.13 -17.45
CA ARG A 26 26.04 -6.65 -18.80
C ARG A 26 25.33 -5.31 -18.77
N LYS A 27 24.33 -5.12 -17.87
CA LYS A 27 23.59 -3.88 -17.75
C LYS A 27 24.47 -2.71 -17.34
N LEU A 28 25.34 -2.92 -16.33
CA LEU A 28 26.29 -1.91 -15.87
C LEU A 28 27.34 -1.57 -16.91
N ASN A 29 27.92 -2.56 -17.59
CA ASN A 29 28.88 -2.29 -18.66
C ASN A 29 28.27 -1.46 -19.79
N PHE A 30 27.02 -1.64 -20.13
CA PHE A 30 26.33 -0.78 -21.10
C PHE A 30 26.14 0.65 -20.56
N LEU A 31 25.67 0.80 -19.33
CA LEU A 31 25.46 2.11 -18.70
C LEU A 31 26.75 2.89 -18.50
N LEU A 32 27.88 2.20 -18.30
CA LEU A 32 29.23 2.78 -18.19
C LEU A 32 29.90 3.02 -19.55
N GLY A 33 29.22 2.69 -20.66
CA GLY A 33 29.76 2.91 -22.01
C GLY A 33 30.79 1.90 -22.49
N TYR A 34 30.95 0.74 -21.81
CA TYR A 34 31.83 -0.34 -22.22
C TYR A 34 31.24 -1.26 -23.30
N LEU A 35 29.92 -1.18 -23.50
CA LEU A 35 29.22 -1.94 -24.53
C LEU A 35 28.39 -0.99 -25.41
N ASP A 36 28.50 -1.17 -26.72
CA ASP A 36 27.77 -0.36 -27.71
C ASP A 36 26.29 -0.75 -27.85
N LYS A 37 25.94 -1.96 -27.43
CA LYS A 37 24.58 -2.48 -27.53
C LYS A 37 24.01 -2.83 -26.16
N PRO A 38 22.76 -2.47 -25.90
CA PRO A 38 22.09 -2.88 -24.68
C PRO A 38 21.87 -4.39 -24.65
N ASP A 39 21.74 -4.93 -23.44
CA ASP A 39 21.27 -6.28 -23.23
C ASP A 39 19.73 -6.26 -23.12
N ASP A 40 19.06 -6.91 -24.08
CA ASP A 40 17.59 -6.94 -24.16
C ASP A 40 16.92 -7.86 -23.12
N LEU A 41 17.72 -8.56 -22.29
CA LEU A 41 17.19 -9.44 -21.27
C LEU A 41 16.42 -8.64 -20.21
N ILE A 42 15.11 -8.94 -20.08
CA ILE A 42 14.25 -8.39 -19.04
C ILE A 42 14.20 -9.38 -17.87
N SER A 43 14.41 -8.88 -16.65
CA SER A 43 14.26 -9.66 -15.42
C SER A 43 13.26 -8.99 -14.50
N ASP A 44 12.32 -9.77 -13.96
CA ASP A 44 11.32 -9.37 -13.00
C ASP A 44 11.52 -10.04 -11.62
N LYS A 45 12.72 -10.59 -11.38
CA LYS A 45 13.07 -11.27 -10.11
C LYS A 45 13.17 -10.30 -8.94
N SER A 46 13.56 -9.06 -9.20
CA SER A 46 13.59 -7.98 -8.23
C SER A 46 13.28 -6.64 -8.89
N LEU A 47 12.86 -5.68 -8.09
CA LEU A 47 12.56 -4.33 -8.58
C LEU A 47 13.79 -3.66 -9.20
N LEU A 48 14.98 -3.89 -8.63
CA LEU A 48 16.24 -3.36 -9.16
C LEU A 48 16.57 -3.95 -10.53
N GLU A 49 16.46 -5.26 -10.68
CA GLU A 49 16.68 -5.93 -11.98
C GLU A 49 15.68 -5.45 -13.02
N PHE A 50 14.44 -5.26 -12.63
CA PHE A 50 13.39 -4.75 -13.50
C PHE A 50 13.67 -3.30 -13.94
N HIS A 51 14.03 -2.43 -12.99
CA HIS A 51 14.41 -1.04 -13.29
C HIS A 51 15.60 -0.96 -14.23
N LEU A 52 16.65 -1.73 -13.98
CA LEU A 52 17.81 -1.81 -14.86
C LEU A 52 17.44 -2.32 -16.26
N SER A 53 16.54 -3.29 -16.35
CA SER A 53 16.02 -3.76 -17.64
C SER A 53 15.31 -2.66 -18.42
N TYR A 54 14.52 -1.84 -17.72
CA TYR A 54 13.82 -0.69 -18.31
C TYR A 54 14.78 0.41 -18.76
N VAL A 55 15.69 0.84 -17.88
CA VAL A 55 16.60 1.97 -18.17
C VAL A 55 17.56 1.66 -19.31
N VAL A 56 18.00 0.41 -19.44
CA VAL A 56 18.97 0.00 -20.45
C VAL A 56 18.33 -0.27 -21.82
N ASN A 57 17.04 -0.58 -21.86
CA ASN A 57 16.38 -0.99 -23.11
C ASN A 57 15.45 0.12 -23.63
N SER A 58 15.82 0.74 -24.75
CA SER A 58 15.01 1.80 -25.39
C SER A 58 13.65 1.30 -25.91
N ASP A 59 13.55 0.03 -26.27
CA ASP A 59 12.34 -0.62 -26.78
C ASP A 59 11.70 -1.53 -25.74
N PHE A 60 11.80 -1.15 -24.43
CA PHE A 60 11.29 -1.94 -23.34
C PHE A 60 9.81 -2.27 -23.50
N LYS A 61 9.52 -3.57 -23.54
CA LYS A 61 8.17 -4.12 -23.58
C LYS A 61 8.08 -5.25 -22.57
N TYR A 62 7.21 -5.10 -21.60
CA TYR A 62 6.96 -6.13 -20.61
C TYR A 62 5.45 -6.32 -20.48
N GLU A 63 5.01 -7.56 -20.57
CA GLU A 63 3.62 -7.94 -20.34
C GLU A 63 3.49 -8.64 -18.98
N PRO A 64 2.76 -8.07 -18.02
CA PRO A 64 2.53 -8.70 -16.73
C PRO A 64 1.84 -10.05 -16.88
N THR A 65 2.18 -10.97 -15.99
CA THR A 65 1.60 -12.32 -15.90
C THR A 65 0.92 -12.51 -14.54
N LYS A 66 0.30 -13.68 -14.34
CA LYS A 66 -0.29 -14.08 -13.04
C LYS A 66 0.74 -14.12 -11.90
N ASN A 67 2.02 -14.26 -12.23
CA ASN A 67 3.12 -14.38 -11.27
C ASN A 67 3.90 -13.06 -11.10
N THR A 68 3.53 -12.01 -11.83
CA THR A 68 4.17 -10.70 -11.69
C THR A 68 3.90 -10.15 -10.29
N SER A 69 4.97 -9.80 -9.57
CA SER A 69 4.86 -9.31 -8.19
C SER A 69 4.15 -7.96 -8.12
N LYS A 70 3.55 -7.68 -6.95
CA LYS A 70 2.91 -6.39 -6.67
C LYS A 70 3.84 -5.21 -6.90
N GLN A 71 5.12 -5.34 -6.54
CA GLN A 71 6.12 -4.29 -6.71
C GLN A 71 6.37 -3.93 -8.18
N ILE A 72 6.42 -4.95 -9.04
CA ILE A 72 6.56 -4.74 -10.49
C ILE A 72 5.30 -4.08 -11.07
N TRP A 73 4.11 -4.48 -10.62
CA TRP A 73 2.86 -3.84 -11.02
C TRP A 73 2.83 -2.35 -10.64
N LEU A 74 3.23 -2.01 -9.41
CA LEU A 74 3.32 -0.62 -8.94
C LEU A 74 4.35 0.17 -9.76
N TYR A 75 5.48 -0.44 -10.08
CA TYR A 75 6.49 0.18 -10.94
C TYR A 75 5.94 0.47 -12.34
N LEU A 76 5.33 -0.51 -12.99
CA LEU A 76 4.72 -0.37 -14.31
C LEU A 76 3.66 0.75 -14.33
N SER A 77 2.83 0.80 -13.31
CA SER A 77 1.80 1.81 -13.15
C SER A 77 2.40 3.21 -12.96
N SER A 78 3.41 3.35 -12.10
CA SER A 78 4.07 4.64 -11.82
C SER A 78 4.89 5.16 -13.00
N ALA A 79 5.45 4.26 -13.80
CA ALA A 79 6.23 4.59 -14.99
C ALA A 79 5.39 4.70 -16.28
N ASN A 80 4.05 4.57 -16.20
CA ASN A 80 3.13 4.54 -17.35
C ASN A 80 3.49 3.48 -18.41
N LEU A 81 4.00 2.34 -17.97
CA LEU A 81 4.43 1.22 -18.83
C LEU A 81 3.38 0.12 -18.94
N ILE A 82 2.23 0.31 -18.31
CA ILE A 82 1.15 -0.67 -18.28
C ILE A 82 -0.03 -0.23 -19.16
N TYR A 83 -0.93 -1.18 -19.42
CA TYR A 83 -2.16 -0.92 -20.17
C TYR A 83 -2.97 0.20 -19.52
N SER A 84 -3.43 1.13 -20.34
CA SER A 84 -4.41 2.13 -19.96
C SER A 84 -5.74 1.82 -20.64
N SER A 85 -6.80 2.50 -20.20
CA SER A 85 -8.08 2.40 -20.89
C SER A 85 -8.00 2.77 -22.38
N GLU A 86 -6.97 3.50 -22.82
CA GLU A 86 -6.80 3.92 -24.21
C GLU A 86 -6.22 2.84 -25.13
N ASN A 87 -5.38 1.96 -24.60
CA ASN A 87 -4.58 1.02 -25.39
C ASN A 87 -4.90 -0.46 -25.16
N ILE A 88 -5.82 -0.78 -24.25
CA ILE A 88 -6.22 -2.15 -23.97
C ILE A 88 -7.25 -2.67 -24.96
N ASP A 89 -7.10 -3.92 -25.38
CA ASP A 89 -8.16 -4.66 -26.08
C ASP A 89 -9.21 -5.11 -25.06
N THR A 90 -10.44 -4.62 -25.20
CA THR A 90 -11.56 -4.96 -24.32
C THR A 90 -12.09 -6.39 -24.48
N GLU A 91 -11.66 -7.10 -25.51
CA GLU A 91 -11.97 -8.52 -25.72
C GLU A 91 -10.91 -9.45 -25.11
N ASP A 92 -9.75 -8.93 -24.67
CA ASP A 92 -8.70 -9.71 -24.03
C ASP A 92 -9.04 -9.99 -22.56
N GLU A 93 -9.76 -11.08 -22.34
CA GLU A 93 -10.20 -11.53 -21.02
C GLU A 93 -9.02 -11.75 -20.05
N GLU A 94 -7.91 -12.33 -20.52
CA GLU A 94 -6.77 -12.61 -19.66
C GLU A 94 -6.16 -11.33 -19.10
N LYS A 95 -5.95 -10.33 -19.95
CA LYS A 95 -5.39 -9.04 -19.54
C LYS A 95 -6.32 -8.29 -18.57
N ILE A 96 -7.62 -8.29 -18.84
CA ILE A 96 -8.58 -7.61 -17.96
C ILE A 96 -8.64 -8.30 -16.59
N ASN A 97 -8.67 -9.64 -16.55
CA ASN A 97 -8.63 -10.39 -15.28
C ASN A 97 -7.34 -10.12 -14.48
N LEU A 98 -6.20 -9.96 -15.14
CA LEU A 98 -4.94 -9.56 -14.49
C LEU A 98 -5.03 -8.16 -13.89
N ILE A 99 -5.60 -7.20 -14.63
CA ILE A 99 -5.82 -5.83 -14.17
C ILE A 99 -6.77 -5.79 -12.97
N GLU A 100 -7.88 -6.54 -13.02
CA GLU A 100 -8.82 -6.66 -11.90
C GLU A 100 -8.12 -7.17 -10.63
N LYS A 101 -7.30 -8.22 -10.78
CA LYS A 101 -6.50 -8.75 -9.67
C LYS A 101 -5.50 -7.72 -9.15
N ALA A 102 -4.77 -7.05 -10.03
CA ALA A 102 -3.81 -6.01 -9.65
C ALA A 102 -4.51 -4.83 -8.97
N THR A 103 -5.72 -4.45 -9.41
CA THR A 103 -6.53 -3.42 -8.77
C THR A 103 -6.95 -3.84 -7.36
N SER A 104 -7.36 -5.10 -7.17
CA SER A 104 -7.75 -5.60 -5.86
C SER A 104 -6.60 -5.65 -4.85
N GLN A 105 -5.37 -5.67 -5.34
CA GLN A 105 -4.13 -5.62 -4.56
C GLN A 105 -3.56 -4.20 -4.39
N ASP A 106 -4.31 -3.16 -4.77
CA ASP A 106 -3.86 -1.77 -4.81
C ASP A 106 -2.57 -1.55 -5.63
N SER A 107 -2.39 -2.36 -6.68
CA SER A 107 -1.21 -2.32 -7.56
C SER A 107 -1.50 -1.68 -8.91
N TYR A 108 -2.77 -1.50 -9.23
CA TYR A 108 -3.25 -0.82 -10.42
C TYR A 108 -4.34 0.18 -10.05
N ASN A 109 -4.43 1.28 -10.81
CA ASN A 109 -5.36 2.36 -10.51
C ASN A 109 -6.81 1.94 -10.75
N SER A 110 -7.63 1.93 -9.70
CA SER A 110 -9.05 1.58 -9.76
C SER A 110 -9.81 2.42 -10.80
N LYS A 111 -9.54 3.73 -10.91
CA LYS A 111 -10.18 4.60 -11.89
C LYS A 111 -9.93 4.13 -13.33
N GLU A 112 -8.73 3.64 -13.63
CA GLU A 112 -8.41 3.11 -14.96
C GLU A 112 -9.15 1.81 -15.25
N LEU A 113 -9.30 0.90 -14.29
CA LEU A 113 -10.11 -0.31 -14.44
C LEU A 113 -11.56 0.06 -14.82
N PHE A 114 -12.16 1.01 -14.09
CA PHE A 114 -13.55 1.40 -14.38
C PHE A 114 -13.69 2.22 -15.67
N ASN A 115 -12.64 2.90 -16.13
CA ASN A 115 -12.59 3.48 -17.46
C ASN A 115 -12.58 2.38 -18.55
N ILE A 116 -11.85 1.28 -18.32
CA ILE A 116 -11.90 0.10 -19.21
C ILE A 116 -13.33 -0.45 -19.26
N TYR A 117 -13.98 -0.62 -18.10
CA TYR A 117 -15.35 -1.11 -18.05
C TYR A 117 -16.35 -0.22 -18.82
N LYS A 118 -16.16 1.11 -18.81
CA LYS A 118 -16.99 2.05 -19.58
C LYS A 118 -16.83 1.90 -21.10
N LYS A 119 -15.70 1.36 -21.55
CA LYS A 119 -15.43 1.13 -22.98
C LYS A 119 -16.01 -0.16 -23.56
N LEU A 120 -16.35 -1.13 -22.70
CA LEU A 120 -17.00 -2.36 -23.16
C LEU A 120 -18.37 -2.03 -23.77
N ILE A 121 -18.65 -2.62 -24.91
CA ILE A 121 -19.88 -2.35 -25.67
C ILE A 121 -20.92 -3.42 -25.39
N PHE A 122 -22.10 -2.98 -24.96
CA PHE A 122 -23.24 -3.84 -24.70
C PHE A 122 -24.45 -3.34 -25.52
N ASN A 123 -25.25 -4.28 -26.00
CA ASN A 123 -26.46 -3.92 -26.76
C ASN A 123 -27.64 -3.60 -25.82
N PHE A 124 -28.66 -2.93 -26.36
CA PHE A 124 -29.84 -2.52 -25.59
C PHE A 124 -30.55 -3.72 -24.90
N ASN A 125 -30.62 -4.88 -25.56
CA ASN A 125 -31.27 -6.05 -24.99
C ASN A 125 -30.54 -6.57 -23.73
N GLN A 126 -29.21 -6.42 -23.67
CA GLN A 126 -28.43 -6.79 -22.49
C GLN A 126 -28.75 -5.90 -21.30
N PHE A 127 -28.94 -4.61 -21.50
CA PHE A 127 -29.36 -3.68 -20.45
C PHE A 127 -30.83 -3.89 -20.06
N ALA A 128 -31.72 -4.11 -21.04
CA ALA A 128 -33.15 -4.33 -20.79
C ALA A 128 -33.41 -5.62 -19.99
N ASN A 129 -32.60 -6.67 -20.23
CA ASN A 129 -32.74 -7.98 -19.60
C ASN A 129 -31.53 -8.31 -18.70
N ILE A 130 -31.06 -7.31 -17.96
CA ILE A 130 -29.81 -7.39 -17.20
C ILE A 130 -29.76 -8.56 -16.23
N GLU A 131 -30.88 -8.92 -15.61
CA GLU A 131 -31.01 -10.02 -14.64
C GLU A 131 -30.58 -11.40 -15.18
N ASN A 132 -30.67 -11.59 -16.48
CA ASN A 132 -30.27 -12.82 -17.15
C ASN A 132 -28.97 -12.62 -17.93
N SER A 133 -28.79 -11.44 -18.54
CA SER A 133 -27.66 -11.16 -19.43
C SER A 133 -26.31 -11.28 -18.73
N TYR A 134 -26.16 -10.75 -17.49
CA TYR A 134 -24.88 -10.82 -16.79
C TYR A 134 -24.47 -12.25 -16.40
N LYS A 135 -25.41 -13.20 -16.32
CA LYS A 135 -25.15 -14.60 -15.97
C LYS A 135 -24.65 -15.44 -17.15
N SER A 136 -24.83 -14.94 -18.37
CA SER A 136 -24.55 -15.68 -19.62
C SER A 136 -23.29 -15.20 -20.34
N ILE A 137 -22.56 -14.26 -19.77
CA ILE A 137 -21.34 -13.68 -20.33
C ILE A 137 -20.15 -13.86 -19.36
N PRO A 138 -18.89 -13.73 -19.82
CA PRO A 138 -17.71 -13.84 -18.95
C PRO A 138 -17.77 -12.87 -17.77
N ASN A 139 -17.17 -13.26 -16.64
CA ASN A 139 -17.27 -12.52 -15.38
C ASN A 139 -16.85 -11.04 -15.49
N TYR A 140 -15.75 -10.74 -16.19
CA TYR A 140 -15.34 -9.35 -16.38
C TYR A 140 -16.36 -8.52 -17.17
N LYS A 141 -16.96 -9.12 -18.22
CA LYS A 141 -18.05 -8.46 -18.97
C LYS A 141 -19.31 -8.31 -18.12
N ALA A 142 -19.61 -9.30 -17.28
CA ALA A 142 -20.74 -9.22 -16.36
C ALA A 142 -20.56 -8.08 -15.34
N ARG A 143 -19.35 -7.91 -14.79
CA ARG A 143 -19.01 -6.79 -13.92
C ARG A 143 -19.14 -5.45 -14.64
N ALA A 144 -18.60 -5.34 -15.85
CA ALA A 144 -18.70 -4.12 -16.64
C ALA A 144 -20.15 -3.76 -17.02
N LEU A 145 -20.98 -4.76 -17.39
CA LEU A 145 -22.39 -4.55 -17.71
C LEU A 145 -23.17 -4.06 -16.48
N LEU A 146 -22.99 -4.70 -15.32
CA LEU A 146 -23.65 -4.28 -14.09
C LEU A 146 -23.18 -2.88 -13.65
N TYR A 147 -21.90 -2.57 -13.80
CA TYR A 147 -21.35 -1.26 -13.50
C TYR A 147 -21.97 -0.17 -14.39
N GLN A 148 -21.96 -0.35 -15.69
CA GLN A 148 -22.59 0.60 -16.62
C GLN A 148 -24.09 0.77 -16.35
N ALA A 149 -24.80 -0.32 -16.10
CA ALA A 149 -26.21 -0.26 -15.75
C ALA A 149 -26.49 0.47 -14.42
N THR A 150 -25.56 0.35 -13.44
CA THR A 150 -25.63 1.10 -12.20
C THR A 150 -25.52 2.60 -12.45
N LEU A 151 -24.57 3.01 -13.30
CA LEU A 151 -24.41 4.43 -13.67
C LEU A 151 -25.60 4.99 -14.44
N LEU A 152 -26.21 4.19 -15.34
CA LEU A 152 -27.34 4.59 -16.18
C LEU A 152 -28.69 4.54 -15.45
N SER A 153 -28.73 3.98 -14.24
CA SER A 153 -30.01 3.85 -13.51
C SER A 153 -30.43 5.17 -12.88
N ASP A 154 -31.68 5.61 -13.15
CA ASP A 154 -32.28 6.79 -12.50
C ASP A 154 -32.89 6.45 -11.13
N SER A 155 -33.23 5.18 -10.89
CA SER A 155 -33.83 4.74 -9.63
C SER A 155 -32.76 4.37 -8.60
N VAL A 156 -32.78 4.98 -7.43
CA VAL A 156 -31.88 4.71 -6.31
C VAL A 156 -31.98 3.24 -5.86
N ASP A 157 -33.19 2.70 -5.73
CA ASP A 157 -33.40 1.28 -5.39
C ASP A 157 -32.73 0.34 -6.40
N LYS A 158 -32.92 0.61 -7.70
CA LYS A 158 -32.29 -0.17 -8.77
C LYS A 158 -30.77 -0.04 -8.73
N LYS A 159 -30.21 1.16 -8.45
CA LYS A 159 -28.77 1.36 -8.28
C LYS A 159 -28.21 0.47 -7.18
N PHE A 160 -28.83 0.46 -6.00
CA PHE A 160 -28.40 -0.38 -4.89
C PHE A 160 -28.48 -1.86 -5.22
N LYS A 161 -29.56 -2.29 -5.85
CA LYS A 161 -29.73 -3.69 -6.29
C LYS A 161 -28.61 -4.13 -7.24
N LEU A 162 -28.26 -3.29 -8.21
CA LEU A 162 -27.19 -3.56 -9.18
C LEU A 162 -25.81 -3.52 -8.52
N MET A 163 -25.54 -2.50 -7.68
CA MET A 163 -24.28 -2.41 -6.93
C MET A 163 -24.04 -3.64 -6.04
N LYS A 164 -25.08 -4.11 -5.34
CA LYS A 164 -24.96 -5.30 -4.51
C LYS A 164 -24.57 -6.53 -5.34
N LYS A 165 -25.25 -6.73 -6.51
CA LYS A 165 -24.90 -7.83 -7.42
C LYS A 165 -23.48 -7.69 -7.97
N LEU A 166 -23.07 -6.48 -8.31
CA LEU A 166 -21.73 -6.20 -8.77
C LEU A 166 -20.69 -6.53 -7.67
N ASN A 167 -20.94 -6.09 -6.45
CA ASN A 167 -20.10 -6.42 -5.31
C ASN A 167 -20.01 -7.93 -5.09
N ASP A 168 -21.15 -8.65 -5.14
CA ASP A 168 -21.19 -10.10 -4.99
C ASP A 168 -20.34 -10.83 -6.06
N LEU A 169 -20.25 -10.30 -7.30
CA LEU A 169 -19.38 -10.84 -8.35
C LEU A 169 -17.90 -10.59 -8.06
N PHE A 170 -17.55 -9.42 -7.53
CA PHE A 170 -16.17 -9.14 -7.15
C PHE A 170 -15.74 -10.00 -5.94
N GLU A 171 -16.60 -10.14 -4.93
CA GLU A 171 -16.33 -10.99 -3.75
C GLU A 171 -16.21 -12.48 -4.12
N LYS A 172 -17.06 -12.95 -5.01
CA LYS A 172 -17.02 -14.34 -5.49
C LYS A 172 -15.68 -14.72 -6.11
N ASP A 173 -15.06 -13.78 -6.80
CA ASP A 173 -13.77 -13.98 -7.47
C ASP A 173 -12.58 -13.55 -6.56
N ASN A 174 -12.83 -13.24 -5.27
CA ASN A 174 -11.86 -12.75 -4.28
C ASN A 174 -11.10 -11.48 -4.71
N ILE A 175 -11.78 -10.58 -5.39
CA ILE A 175 -11.25 -9.29 -5.85
C ILE A 175 -12.12 -8.10 -5.38
N GLY A 176 -12.83 -8.25 -4.25
CA GLY A 176 -13.76 -7.24 -3.72
C GLY A 176 -13.15 -5.85 -3.56
N ASN A 177 -11.88 -5.76 -3.15
CA ASN A 177 -11.18 -4.48 -3.01
C ASN A 177 -11.11 -3.68 -4.32
N ALA A 178 -11.13 -4.33 -5.49
CA ALA A 178 -11.08 -3.63 -6.78
C ALA A 178 -12.28 -2.69 -6.99
N PHE A 179 -13.43 -3.01 -6.41
CA PHE A 179 -14.65 -2.21 -6.54
C PHE A 179 -14.84 -1.21 -5.39
N LEU A 180 -14.16 -1.38 -4.28
CA LEU A 180 -14.41 -0.63 -3.05
C LEU A 180 -14.34 0.89 -3.23
N TYR A 181 -13.29 1.39 -3.89
CA TYR A 181 -13.12 2.82 -4.13
C TYR A 181 -14.22 3.40 -5.01
N GLU A 182 -14.52 2.75 -6.14
CA GLU A 182 -15.55 3.20 -7.09
C GLU A 182 -16.96 3.10 -6.48
N MET A 183 -17.23 2.06 -5.67
CA MET A 183 -18.47 1.94 -4.91
C MET A 183 -18.67 3.10 -3.97
N LYS A 184 -17.62 3.51 -3.23
CA LYS A 184 -17.67 4.69 -2.35
C LYS A 184 -17.98 5.95 -3.13
N LEU A 185 -17.38 6.14 -4.31
CA LEU A 185 -17.67 7.28 -5.18
C LEU A 185 -19.13 7.32 -5.61
N ILE A 186 -19.70 6.18 -6.02
CA ILE A 186 -21.10 6.10 -6.42
C ILE A 186 -22.02 6.38 -5.22
N LEU A 187 -21.74 5.77 -4.07
CA LEU A 187 -22.54 5.95 -2.85
C LEU A 187 -22.49 7.39 -2.33
N SER A 188 -21.34 8.05 -2.42
CA SER A 188 -21.19 9.46 -1.98
C SER A 188 -22.03 10.46 -2.77
N GLN A 189 -22.48 10.09 -3.97
CA GLN A 189 -23.35 10.92 -4.82
C GLN A 189 -24.83 10.75 -4.51
N ILE A 190 -25.20 9.80 -3.65
CA ILE A 190 -26.59 9.52 -3.27
C ILE A 190 -26.90 10.20 -1.93
N ASP A 191 -27.97 11.00 -1.91
CA ASP A 191 -28.44 11.59 -0.63
C ASP A 191 -28.92 10.47 0.30
N LYS A 192 -28.48 10.54 1.55
CA LYS A 192 -28.85 9.56 2.59
C LYS A 192 -30.36 9.42 2.77
N ASN A 193 -31.11 10.51 2.56
CA ASN A 193 -32.57 10.52 2.67
C ASN A 193 -33.27 9.76 1.54
N GLU A 194 -32.60 9.56 0.41
CA GLU A 194 -33.11 8.81 -0.73
C GLU A 194 -32.79 7.31 -0.65
N VAL A 195 -31.95 6.90 0.33
CA VAL A 195 -31.53 5.51 0.48
C VAL A 195 -32.68 4.68 1.04
N PRO A 196 -33.15 3.62 0.36
CA PRO A 196 -34.18 2.74 0.88
C PRO A 196 -33.74 2.05 2.17
N GLU A 197 -34.66 1.84 3.10
CA GLU A 197 -34.37 1.29 4.45
C GLU A 197 -33.59 -0.04 4.41
N ASN A 198 -33.91 -0.91 3.47
CA ASN A 198 -33.26 -2.19 3.29
C ASN A 198 -31.79 -2.10 2.83
N TYR A 199 -31.33 -0.93 2.37
CA TYR A 199 -29.95 -0.68 1.96
C TYR A 199 -29.18 0.27 2.88
N LEU A 200 -29.79 0.80 3.94
CA LEU A 200 -29.14 1.73 4.87
C LEU A 200 -27.91 1.11 5.55
N SER A 201 -27.96 -0.18 5.90
CA SER A 201 -26.81 -0.87 6.49
C SER A 201 -25.65 -0.98 5.50
N PHE A 202 -25.94 -1.35 4.26
CA PHE A 202 -24.96 -1.41 3.17
C PHE A 202 -24.35 -0.02 2.90
N TYR A 203 -25.17 1.02 2.74
CA TYR A 203 -24.74 2.39 2.53
C TYR A 203 -23.82 2.89 3.65
N ASN A 204 -24.25 2.73 4.90
CA ASN A 204 -23.48 3.19 6.05
C ASN A 204 -22.17 2.40 6.22
N TYR A 205 -22.18 1.10 5.96
CA TYR A 205 -20.98 0.25 6.02
C TYR A 205 -19.91 0.78 5.08
N TYR A 206 -20.19 0.90 3.78
CA TYR A 206 -19.20 1.28 2.80
C TYR A 206 -18.76 2.75 2.87
N LEU A 207 -19.64 3.70 3.23
CA LEU A 207 -19.24 5.10 3.42
C LEU A 207 -18.51 5.35 4.74
N ASN A 208 -18.75 4.54 5.76
CA ASN A 208 -18.08 4.68 7.04
C ASN A 208 -16.72 3.96 7.10
N LEU A 209 -16.36 3.15 6.09
CA LEU A 209 -15.03 2.54 6.01
C LEU A 209 -13.90 3.58 6.07
N ASP A 210 -14.09 4.79 5.49
CA ASP A 210 -13.11 5.88 5.62
C ASP A 210 -13.17 6.59 6.97
N LYS A 211 -14.33 6.52 7.65
CA LYS A 211 -14.44 7.00 9.03
C LYS A 211 -13.81 6.02 10.02
N GLU A 212 -13.55 4.80 9.62
CA GLU A 212 -12.75 3.87 10.42
C GLU A 212 -11.27 4.29 10.43
N GLU A 213 -10.74 4.92 9.40
CA GLU A 213 -9.47 5.65 9.51
C GLU A 213 -9.57 6.87 10.45
N GLU A 214 -10.71 7.56 10.53
CA GLU A 214 -11.00 8.54 11.59
C GLU A 214 -11.39 7.89 12.93
N VAL A 215 -11.90 6.66 12.94
CA VAL A 215 -12.27 5.86 14.13
C VAL A 215 -11.03 5.27 14.82
N LEU A 216 -9.83 5.36 14.28
CA LEU A 216 -8.59 5.25 15.07
C LEU A 216 -8.62 6.17 16.31
N LYS A 217 -9.50 7.18 16.34
CA LYS A 217 -9.82 7.99 17.54
C LYS A 217 -10.59 7.22 18.64
N LYS A 218 -11.13 6.01 18.38
CA LYS A 218 -12.01 5.28 19.31
C LYS A 218 -11.68 3.80 19.50
N ILE A 219 -10.56 3.31 18.98
CA ILE A 219 -10.20 1.89 19.15
C ILE A 219 -9.97 1.60 20.64
N LYS A 220 -10.78 0.72 21.18
CA LYS A 220 -10.59 0.17 22.52
C LYS A 220 -9.70 -1.05 22.41
N TYR A 221 -8.44 -0.92 22.79
CA TYR A 221 -7.56 -2.07 22.95
C TYR A 221 -7.77 -2.67 24.35
N ASP A 222 -8.04 -3.95 24.42
CA ASP A 222 -8.07 -4.65 25.68
C ASP A 222 -6.62 -4.78 26.20
N ASN A 223 -6.39 -4.30 27.42
CA ASN A 223 -5.16 -4.38 28.20
C ASN A 223 -3.95 -3.51 27.80
N ASN A 224 -3.99 -2.70 26.75
CA ASN A 224 -2.87 -1.82 26.39
C ASN A 224 -3.13 -0.37 26.83
N VAL A 225 -2.40 0.10 27.81
CA VAL A 225 -2.59 1.46 28.39
C VAL A 225 -2.13 2.54 27.40
N ILE A 226 -1.03 2.30 26.69
CA ILE A 226 -0.46 3.26 25.73
C ILE A 226 -1.33 3.39 24.50
N HIS A 227 -1.78 2.28 23.94
CA HIS A 227 -2.67 2.25 22.77
C HIS A 227 -4.05 2.88 23.04
N LYS A 228 -4.52 2.89 24.30
CA LYS A 228 -5.75 3.59 24.72
C LYS A 228 -5.52 5.05 25.07
N SER A 229 -4.30 5.51 24.98
CA SER A 229 -3.94 6.84 25.45
C SER A 229 -4.10 7.92 24.40
N LYS A 230 -4.11 9.16 24.88
CA LYS A 230 -4.10 10.33 24.00
C LYS A 230 -2.79 10.50 23.23
N LEU A 231 -1.74 9.74 23.55
CA LEU A 231 -0.46 9.78 22.83
C LEU A 231 -0.62 9.46 21.34
N LEU A 232 -1.55 8.56 20.99
CA LEU A 232 -1.82 8.23 19.58
C LEU A 232 -2.24 9.45 18.76
N LYS A 233 -2.83 10.48 19.38
CA LYS A 233 -3.19 11.72 18.70
C LYS A 233 -1.97 12.45 18.13
N TYR A 234 -0.79 12.25 18.73
CA TYR A 234 0.45 12.82 18.22
C TYR A 234 0.79 12.33 16.80
N PHE A 235 0.51 11.08 16.50
CA PHE A 235 0.77 10.49 15.20
C PHE A 235 -0.33 10.76 14.16
N ILE A 236 -1.54 11.09 14.63
CA ILE A 236 -2.73 11.30 13.79
C ILE A 236 -2.93 12.78 13.44
N ASP A 237 -2.70 13.67 14.41
CA ASP A 237 -3.06 15.08 14.31
C ASP A 237 -1.79 15.94 14.26
N GLU A 238 -1.48 16.49 13.08
CA GLU A 238 -0.34 17.42 12.90
C GLU A 238 -0.45 18.68 13.79
N LYS A 239 -1.64 19.00 14.30
CA LYS A 239 -1.90 20.15 15.20
C LYS A 239 -1.88 19.75 16.68
N TYR A 240 -1.49 18.51 17.00
CA TYR A 240 -1.42 18.08 18.40
C TYR A 240 -0.43 18.95 19.19
N LYS A 241 -0.92 19.55 20.29
CA LYS A 241 -0.09 20.40 21.14
C LYS A 241 0.83 19.54 22.01
N THR A 242 2.11 19.55 21.69
CA THR A 242 3.16 18.80 22.41
C THR A 242 3.27 19.19 23.89
N GLU A 243 2.81 20.40 24.27
CA GLU A 243 2.73 20.88 25.66
C GLU A 243 1.91 19.95 26.60
N ASN A 244 0.96 19.20 26.04
CA ASN A 244 0.13 18.26 26.80
C ASN A 244 0.81 16.89 27.01
N LEU A 245 1.84 16.59 26.26
CA LEU A 245 2.50 15.28 26.25
C LEU A 245 3.03 14.85 27.64
N PRO A 246 3.70 15.72 28.43
CA PRO A 246 4.17 15.34 29.76
C PRO A 246 3.05 14.92 30.70
N LYS A 247 1.88 15.60 30.62
CA LYS A 247 0.70 15.26 31.43
C LYS A 247 0.08 13.93 31.01
N ASP A 248 0.03 13.67 29.71
CA ASP A 248 -0.49 12.43 29.16
C ASP A 248 0.43 11.25 29.52
N LEU A 249 1.75 11.42 29.43
CA LEU A 249 2.74 10.41 29.86
C LEU A 249 2.68 10.12 31.38
N GLU A 250 2.52 11.15 32.22
CA GLU A 250 2.37 10.95 33.65
C GLU A 250 1.05 10.20 34.00
N SER A 251 -0.02 10.49 33.26
CA SER A 251 -1.29 9.77 33.39
C SER A 251 -1.14 8.29 33.01
N ILE A 252 -0.39 7.99 31.96
CA ILE A 252 -0.08 6.64 31.50
C ILE A 252 0.75 5.91 32.55
N TYR A 253 1.82 6.53 33.06
CA TYR A 253 2.65 5.95 34.11
C TYR A 253 1.82 5.54 35.33
N LYS A 254 0.90 6.41 35.78
CA LYS A 254 0.01 6.08 36.91
C LYS A 254 -0.89 4.88 36.62
N LYS A 255 -1.36 4.72 35.40
CA LYS A 255 -2.19 3.57 34.99
C LYS A 255 -1.38 2.28 34.92
N ILE A 256 -0.19 2.34 34.30
CA ILE A 256 0.73 1.19 34.19
C ILE A 256 1.11 0.70 35.59
N ARG A 257 1.48 1.62 36.50
CA ARG A 257 1.86 1.27 37.88
C ARG A 257 0.75 0.57 38.68
N LYS A 258 -0.52 0.84 38.36
CA LYS A 258 -1.67 0.17 38.98
C LYS A 258 -1.89 -1.25 38.46
N ASN A 259 -1.38 -1.57 37.28
CA ASN A 259 -1.49 -2.89 36.69
C ASN A 259 -0.18 -3.66 36.87
N LYS A 260 -0.10 -4.47 37.94
CA LYS A 260 1.11 -5.23 38.30
C LYS A 260 1.54 -6.24 37.21
N ASN A 261 0.64 -6.61 36.31
CA ASN A 261 0.87 -7.56 35.22
C ASN A 261 1.07 -6.86 33.88
N TYR A 262 1.29 -5.54 33.87
CA TYR A 262 1.53 -4.82 32.62
C TYR A 262 2.91 -5.19 32.09
N PHE A 263 2.97 -5.59 30.83
CA PHE A 263 4.20 -5.74 30.07
C PHE A 263 4.13 -4.85 28.83
N PHE A 264 5.26 -4.30 28.42
CA PHE A 264 5.33 -3.51 27.20
C PHE A 264 5.31 -4.42 25.99
N SER A 265 4.33 -4.22 25.11
CA SER A 265 4.34 -4.81 23.80
C SER A 265 5.34 -4.10 22.89
N ILE A 266 5.79 -4.74 21.83
CA ILE A 266 6.64 -4.10 20.80
C ILE A 266 5.97 -2.85 20.25
N GLN A 267 4.65 -2.86 20.07
CA GLN A 267 3.91 -1.66 19.62
C GLN A 267 3.97 -0.52 20.63
N ASP A 268 3.92 -0.80 21.94
CA ASP A 268 4.09 0.22 22.98
C ASP A 268 5.48 0.85 22.90
N ILE A 269 6.50 0.02 22.71
CA ILE A 269 7.89 0.43 22.58
C ILE A 269 8.08 1.29 21.31
N ILE A 270 7.53 0.86 20.17
CA ILE A 270 7.55 1.62 18.91
C ILE A 270 7.00 3.04 19.12
N ILE A 271 5.88 3.18 19.83
CA ILE A 271 5.27 4.48 20.11
C ILE A 271 6.22 5.35 20.94
N LEU A 272 6.76 4.80 22.05
CA LEU A 272 7.63 5.55 22.94
C LEU A 272 8.95 5.95 22.29
N GLU A 273 9.59 5.03 21.57
CA GLU A 273 10.86 5.30 20.87
C GLU A 273 10.68 6.31 19.73
N SER A 274 9.52 6.28 19.04
CA SER A 274 9.22 7.28 18.03
C SER A 274 9.02 8.68 18.62
N LEU A 275 8.42 8.78 19.81
CA LEU A 275 8.33 10.06 20.53
C LEU A 275 9.71 10.57 20.97
N LYS A 276 10.61 9.69 21.44
CA LYS A 276 12.01 10.06 21.79
C LYS A 276 12.76 10.56 20.55
N SER A 277 12.65 9.86 19.44
CA SER A 277 13.29 10.25 18.19
C SER A 277 12.85 11.64 17.71
N ASP A 278 11.60 12.03 18.03
CA ASP A 278 11.09 13.38 17.75
C ASP A 278 11.53 14.44 18.79
N GLY A 279 12.46 14.09 19.68
CA GLY A 279 12.98 15.00 20.69
C GLY A 279 12.07 15.21 21.91
N LEU A 280 11.08 14.33 22.10
CA LEU A 280 10.15 14.44 23.22
C LEU A 280 10.70 13.68 24.43
N GLU A 281 10.69 14.33 25.59
CA GLU A 281 11.20 13.74 26.84
C GLU A 281 10.23 12.69 27.39
N ILE A 282 10.67 11.43 27.41
CA ILE A 282 9.95 10.36 28.08
C ILE A 282 10.43 10.32 29.56
N PRO A 283 9.51 10.28 30.54
CA PRO A 283 9.90 10.20 31.94
C PRO A 283 10.80 8.98 32.18
N LYS A 284 11.95 9.19 32.85
CA LYS A 284 12.93 8.12 33.18
C LYS A 284 12.30 6.91 33.88
N LYS A 285 11.16 7.10 34.52
CA LYS A 285 10.41 6.04 35.21
C LYS A 285 9.73 5.08 34.21
N ILE A 286 9.28 5.58 33.05
CA ILE A 286 8.72 4.76 31.97
C ILE A 286 9.86 4.11 31.20
N ASP A 287 10.89 4.86 30.89
CA ASP A 287 12.06 4.45 30.15
C ASP A 287 12.80 3.25 30.79
N LYS A 288 12.81 3.16 32.13
CA LYS A 288 13.38 2.05 32.89
C LYS A 288 12.47 0.82 32.99
N MET A 289 11.30 0.84 32.44
CA MET A 289 10.33 -0.26 32.54
C MET A 289 10.43 -1.25 31.35
N TYR A 290 11.20 -0.93 30.34
CA TYR A 290 11.53 -1.81 29.22
C TYR A 290 12.99 -1.68 28.87
N ASP A 291 13.60 -2.80 28.52
CA ASP A 291 14.97 -2.85 27.99
C ASP A 291 14.91 -3.09 26.50
N LEU A 292 15.77 -2.40 25.77
CA LEU A 292 15.94 -2.57 24.33
C LEU A 292 17.36 -3.08 24.09
N GLU A 293 17.48 -4.17 23.36
CA GLU A 293 18.74 -4.51 22.74
C GLU A 293 19.05 -3.52 21.62
N ASP A 294 20.29 -3.06 21.56
CA ASP A 294 20.72 -2.15 20.47
C ASP A 294 20.57 -2.85 19.12
N LEU A 295 19.64 -2.39 18.33
CA LEU A 295 19.47 -2.87 16.96
C LEU A 295 20.66 -2.44 16.10
N THR A 296 21.35 -3.42 15.57
CA THR A 296 22.41 -3.19 14.59
C THR A 296 21.79 -2.89 13.24
N ILE A 297 21.88 -1.63 12.82
CA ILE A 297 21.44 -1.24 11.47
C ILE A 297 22.49 -1.71 10.45
N PRO A 298 22.11 -2.38 9.39
CA PRO A 298 23.02 -2.79 8.33
C PRO A 298 23.83 -1.62 7.77
N ALA A 299 25.13 -1.83 7.59
CA ALA A 299 26.06 -0.77 7.16
C ALA A 299 25.67 -0.13 5.81
N ASN A 300 25.13 -0.92 4.89
CA ASN A 300 24.62 -0.43 3.61
C ASN A 300 23.53 0.64 3.77
N LEU A 301 22.60 0.46 4.70
CA LEU A 301 21.53 1.45 4.95
C LEU A 301 22.08 2.75 5.57
N ILE A 302 23.11 2.62 6.42
CA ILE A 302 23.80 3.80 6.98
C ILE A 302 24.48 4.58 5.84
N THR A 303 25.22 3.89 4.99
CA THR A 303 25.92 4.48 3.85
C THR A 303 24.96 5.18 2.89
N LEU A 304 23.83 4.57 2.56
CA LEU A 304 22.82 5.17 1.68
C LEU A 304 22.25 6.47 2.27
N ASN A 305 22.04 6.52 3.58
CA ASN A 305 21.58 7.74 4.22
C ASN A 305 22.66 8.83 4.24
N GLU A 306 23.91 8.47 4.54
CA GLU A 306 25.06 9.42 4.52
C GLU A 306 25.29 10.01 3.13
N GLN A 307 25.06 9.22 2.08
CA GLN A 307 25.15 9.63 0.68
C GLN A 307 23.91 10.37 0.18
N ASN A 308 22.88 10.53 1.04
CA ASN A 308 21.61 11.15 0.69
C ASN A 308 20.84 10.43 -0.43
N GLU A 309 21.07 9.11 -0.59
CA GLU A 309 20.41 8.23 -1.56
C GLU A 309 19.03 7.77 -1.03
N GLN A 310 18.15 8.75 -0.72
CA GLN A 310 16.86 8.50 -0.09
C GLN A 310 15.96 7.55 -0.89
N GLY A 311 16.00 7.64 -2.22
CA GLY A 311 15.20 6.77 -3.09
C GLY A 311 15.59 5.30 -2.96
N LEU A 312 16.89 5.00 -2.99
CA LEU A 312 17.39 3.63 -2.85
C LEU A 312 17.18 3.09 -1.43
N PHE A 313 17.35 3.95 -0.43
CA PHE A 313 17.02 3.63 0.96
C PHE A 313 15.54 3.21 1.11
N LEU A 314 14.60 3.98 0.54
CA LEU A 314 13.19 3.64 0.59
C LEU A 314 12.85 2.36 -0.17
N LEU A 315 13.54 2.05 -1.26
CA LEU A 315 13.40 0.78 -1.97
C LEU A 315 13.76 -0.41 -1.09
N HIS A 316 14.82 -0.32 -0.28
CA HIS A 316 15.15 -1.36 0.69
C HIS A 316 14.07 -1.54 1.76
N ILE A 317 13.43 -0.46 2.21
CA ILE A 317 12.28 -0.57 3.13
C ILE A 317 11.11 -1.30 2.45
N VAL A 318 10.81 -0.97 1.19
CA VAL A 318 9.78 -1.67 0.41
C VAL A 318 10.10 -3.15 0.23
N GLU A 319 11.36 -3.49 0.01
CA GLU A 319 11.82 -4.88 -0.10
C GLU A 319 11.63 -5.64 1.22
N LEU A 320 11.91 -5.02 2.36
CA LEU A 320 11.69 -5.61 3.69
C LEU A 320 10.20 -5.85 3.99
N VAL A 321 9.33 -4.96 3.55
CA VAL A 321 7.86 -5.12 3.70
C VAL A 321 7.34 -6.22 2.78
N GLY A 322 7.93 -6.38 1.59
CA GLY A 322 7.50 -7.36 0.60
C GLY A 322 6.08 -7.12 0.09
N GLU A 323 5.29 -8.18 0.06
CA GLU A 323 3.88 -8.15 -0.36
C GLU A 323 2.91 -8.05 0.82
N ASP A 324 3.41 -8.03 2.04
CA ASP A 324 2.59 -8.02 3.25
C ASP A 324 1.98 -6.65 3.51
N LYS A 325 0.82 -6.66 4.16
CA LYS A 325 0.25 -5.42 4.70
C LYS A 325 1.02 -5.04 5.97
N PHE A 326 1.13 -3.76 6.27
CA PHE A 326 1.77 -3.30 7.51
C PHE A 326 1.12 -3.88 8.78
N SER A 327 -0.17 -4.23 8.74
CA SER A 327 -0.87 -4.90 9.83
C SER A 327 -0.45 -6.36 10.03
N ASP A 328 0.11 -6.98 9.01
CA ASP A 328 0.42 -8.41 8.95
C ASP A 328 1.92 -8.67 9.15
N LEU A 329 2.74 -7.60 9.21
CA LEU A 329 4.16 -7.68 9.52
C LEU A 329 4.37 -8.23 10.94
N ASP A 330 5.37 -9.09 11.09
CA ASP A 330 5.76 -9.53 12.41
C ASP A 330 6.29 -8.34 13.25
N PRO A 331 6.13 -8.39 14.58
CA PRO A 331 6.49 -7.29 15.46
C PRO A 331 7.96 -6.87 15.38
N ASP A 332 8.88 -7.80 15.14
CA ASP A 332 10.32 -7.52 15.09
C ASP A 332 10.69 -6.80 13.81
N THR A 333 10.14 -7.23 12.67
CA THR A 333 10.29 -6.54 11.38
C THR A 333 9.71 -5.14 11.44
N LEU A 334 8.52 -4.98 12.02
CA LEU A 334 7.91 -3.66 12.19
C LEU A 334 8.78 -2.75 13.07
N TYR A 335 9.28 -3.27 14.19
CA TYR A 335 10.16 -2.52 15.08
C TYR A 335 11.46 -2.10 14.38
N PHE A 336 12.07 -3.00 13.60
CA PHE A 336 13.25 -2.72 12.80
C PHE A 336 13.01 -1.59 11.79
N ILE A 337 11.94 -1.66 11.01
CA ILE A 337 11.58 -0.63 10.04
C ILE A 337 11.37 0.73 10.72
N ILE A 338 10.61 0.77 11.81
CA ILE A 338 10.32 2.02 12.51
C ILE A 338 11.59 2.61 13.13
N ASN A 339 12.48 1.79 13.68
CA ASN A 339 13.74 2.26 14.26
C ASN A 339 14.66 2.89 13.19
N ILE A 340 14.74 2.28 12.01
CA ILE A 340 15.49 2.85 10.89
C ILE A 340 14.87 4.19 10.46
N LEU A 341 13.55 4.26 10.33
CA LEU A 341 12.86 5.50 9.95
C LEU A 341 13.00 6.60 11.02
N ASN A 342 13.08 6.23 12.30
CA ASN A 342 13.38 7.13 13.40
C ASN A 342 14.78 7.71 13.25
N LYS A 343 15.79 6.85 12.99
CA LYS A 343 17.20 7.23 12.93
C LYS A 343 17.49 8.15 11.73
N PHE A 344 16.78 7.97 10.64
CA PHE A 344 16.95 8.73 9.40
C PHE A 344 15.89 9.81 9.19
N GLU A 345 15.12 10.15 10.22
CA GLU A 345 14.18 11.28 10.28
C GLU A 345 13.02 11.24 9.27
N PHE A 346 12.63 10.06 8.78
CA PHE A 346 11.47 9.87 7.89
C PHE A 346 10.14 9.91 8.66
N LYS A 347 9.91 10.99 9.40
CA LYS A 347 8.79 11.15 10.34
C LYS A 347 7.41 10.89 9.72
N LYS A 348 7.12 11.44 8.55
CA LYS A 348 5.80 11.28 7.90
C LYS A 348 5.54 9.83 7.52
N LEU A 349 6.53 9.16 6.90
CA LEU A 349 6.43 7.77 6.51
C LEU A 349 6.26 6.87 7.73
N ARG A 350 7.11 7.08 8.76
CA ARG A 350 7.03 6.38 10.03
C ARG A 350 5.63 6.46 10.66
N ASN A 351 5.08 7.68 10.78
CA ASN A 351 3.76 7.87 11.37
C ASN A 351 2.68 7.14 10.59
N ASN A 352 2.73 7.17 9.26
CA ASN A 352 1.79 6.42 8.42
C ASN A 352 1.89 4.91 8.62
N ILE A 353 3.12 4.37 8.75
CA ILE A 353 3.32 2.95 9.01
C ILE A 353 2.79 2.58 10.40
N ILE A 354 3.10 3.35 11.44
CA ILE A 354 2.58 3.12 12.79
C ILE A 354 1.05 3.06 12.78
N LEU A 355 0.38 4.00 12.11
CA LEU A 355 -1.07 4.05 12.04
C LEU A 355 -1.68 2.87 11.27
N LYS A 356 -1.02 2.40 10.21
CA LYS A 356 -1.48 1.26 9.41
C LYS A 356 -1.19 -0.09 10.04
N SER A 357 -0.16 -0.18 10.89
CA SER A 357 0.25 -1.41 11.57
C SER A 357 -0.48 -1.66 12.88
N LEU A 358 -1.17 -0.65 13.44
CA LEU A 358 -1.97 -0.86 14.64
C LEU A 358 -3.13 -1.81 14.31
N PRO A 359 -3.35 -2.87 15.11
CA PRO A 359 -4.45 -3.78 14.87
C PRO A 359 -5.77 -3.02 14.94
N GLN A 360 -6.47 -2.96 13.82
CA GLN A 360 -7.84 -2.50 13.78
C GLN A 360 -8.70 -3.59 14.41
N ARG A 361 -9.22 -3.38 15.60
CA ARG A 361 -10.34 -4.18 16.07
C ARG A 361 -11.63 -3.54 15.58
N ILE A 362 -12.24 -4.27 14.68
CA ILE A 362 -13.63 -4.17 14.28
C ILE A 362 -14.54 -4.31 15.49
#